data_884108c8c71b7fd773edabb9b929c7df
#
_entry.id   884108c8c71b7fd773edabb9b929c7df
#
_cell.length_a   1.000
_cell.length_b   1.000
_cell.length_c   1.000
_cell.angle_alpha   90.00
_cell.angle_beta   90.00
_cell.angle_gamma   90.00
#
_symmetry.space_group_name_H-M   'P 1'
#
loop_
_entity.id
_entity.type
_entity.pdbx_description
1 polymer ?
#
loop_
_entity_poly.entity_id
_entity_poly.type
_entity_poly.pdbx_seq_one_letter_code
_entity_poly.pdbx_strand_id
1 'polypeptide(L)'
;MRHTHTKQESAAESVNLTPLIDMVFILLIFFLVTASFTKESGIDVDRPTAQTAVREEQGSMIIGVSEDGEIWIDSQKIDMRAVRAHVEHLHAQNPEGTVIILADQNARTGTTVEVLDQVRLAGVECINRRSK
;
A
#
# COMPACT_ATOMS: atom_id res chain seq x y z
N MET A 1 -35.40 -61.00 40.60
CA MET A 1 -35.03 -60.41 39.31
C MET A 1 -34.29 -59.11 39.53
N ARG A 2 -33.03 -59.15 39.34
CA ARG A 2 -32.20 -57.96 39.45
C ARG A 2 -32.25 -57.23 38.12
N HIS A 3 -32.92 -56.10 38.09
CA HIS A 3 -32.75 -55.14 37.01
C HIS A 3 -31.42 -54.41 37.24
N THR A 4 -30.41 -54.87 36.58
CA THR A 4 -29.21 -54.08 36.39
C THR A 4 -29.60 -52.88 35.50
N HIS A 5 -29.91 -51.80 36.15
CA HIS A 5 -29.82 -50.52 35.47
C HIS A 5 -28.38 -50.35 35.01
N THR A 6 -28.13 -50.77 33.81
CA THR A 6 -26.97 -50.26 33.08
C THR A 6 -27.14 -48.76 33.10
N LYS A 7 -26.45 -48.12 33.96
CA LYS A 7 -26.22 -46.73 33.90
C LYS A 7 -25.58 -46.50 32.52
N GLN A 8 -26.43 -46.21 31.61
CA GLN A 8 -25.95 -45.59 30.39
C GLN A 8 -25.27 -44.35 30.91
N GLU A 9 -23.98 -44.46 31.15
CA GLU A 9 -23.16 -43.29 31.13
C GLU A 9 -23.46 -42.67 29.77
N SER A 10 -24.35 -41.69 29.77
CA SER A 10 -24.42 -40.77 28.71
C SER A 10 -22.97 -40.39 28.48
N ALA A 11 -22.40 -40.97 27.44
CA ALA A 11 -21.13 -40.53 26.94
C ALA A 11 -21.22 -39.01 27.01
N ALA A 12 -20.59 -38.46 28.02
CA ALA A 12 -20.59 -37.05 28.23
C ALA A 12 -20.43 -36.47 26.83
N GLU A 13 -21.43 -35.76 26.41
CA GLU A 13 -21.45 -35.21 25.07
C GLU A 13 -20.09 -34.58 24.90
N SER A 14 -19.17 -35.36 24.30
CA SER A 14 -17.88 -34.86 23.94
C SER A 14 -18.18 -33.83 22.87
N VAL A 15 -18.34 -32.61 23.31
CA VAL A 15 -18.49 -31.47 22.42
C VAL A 15 -17.36 -31.58 21.44
N ASN A 16 -17.69 -31.94 20.22
CA ASN A 16 -16.69 -32.05 19.17
C ASN A 16 -16.19 -30.64 18.89
N LEU A 17 -14.99 -30.33 19.40
CA LEU A 17 -14.37 -29.02 19.24
C LEU A 17 -13.82 -28.76 17.84
N THR A 18 -13.81 -29.81 17.01
CA THR A 18 -13.27 -29.72 15.65
C THR A 18 -13.95 -28.63 14.80
N PRO A 19 -15.30 -28.55 14.73
CA PRO A 19 -15.95 -27.47 13.98
C PRO A 19 -15.67 -26.09 14.56
N LEU A 20 -15.53 -25.99 15.89
CA LEU A 20 -15.23 -24.73 16.54
C LEU A 20 -13.83 -24.21 16.19
N ILE A 21 -12.84 -25.12 16.22
CA ILE A 21 -11.46 -24.81 15.84
C ILE A 21 -11.41 -24.40 14.38
N ASP A 22 -12.13 -25.07 13.51
CA ASP A 22 -12.18 -24.76 12.08
C ASP A 22 -12.74 -23.36 11.84
N MET A 23 -13.83 -23.00 12.52
CA MET A 23 -14.37 -21.63 12.44
C MET A 23 -13.38 -20.58 12.89
N VAL A 24 -12.66 -20.83 13.99
CA VAL A 24 -11.64 -19.92 14.50
C VAL A 24 -10.48 -19.80 13.52
N PHE A 25 -10.05 -20.91 12.91
CA PHE A 25 -9.01 -20.90 11.89
C PHE A 25 -9.40 -20.08 10.66
N ILE A 26 -10.61 -20.26 10.16
CA ILE A 26 -11.13 -19.51 9.02
C ILE A 26 -11.18 -18.02 9.34
N LEU A 27 -11.67 -17.65 10.51
CA LEU A 27 -11.67 -16.26 10.97
C LEU A 27 -10.26 -15.69 11.05
N LEU A 28 -9.32 -16.47 11.57
CA LEU A 28 -7.93 -16.03 11.73
C LEU A 28 -7.26 -15.82 10.38
N ILE A 29 -7.46 -16.71 9.42
CA ILE A 29 -6.98 -16.57 8.05
C ILE A 29 -7.63 -15.36 7.39
N PHE A 30 -8.92 -15.15 7.57
CA PHE A 30 -9.65 -14.01 7.05
C PHE A 30 -9.06 -12.69 7.59
N PHE A 31 -8.82 -12.60 8.90
CA PHE A 31 -8.18 -11.43 9.50
C PHE A 31 -6.75 -11.23 8.98
N LEU A 32 -5.99 -12.31 8.82
CA LEU A 32 -4.62 -12.24 8.32
C LEU A 32 -4.59 -11.67 6.90
N VAL A 33 -5.45 -12.20 6.03
CA VAL A 33 -5.55 -11.74 4.65
C VAL A 33 -6.04 -10.29 4.58
N THR A 34 -7.06 -9.95 5.37
CA THR A 34 -7.61 -8.58 5.40
C THR A 34 -6.58 -7.59 5.95
N ALA A 35 -5.84 -7.96 6.99
CA ALA A 35 -4.79 -7.12 7.55
C ALA A 35 -3.62 -6.89 6.57
N SER A 36 -3.35 -7.84 5.69
CA SER A 36 -2.37 -7.67 4.62
C SER A 36 -2.78 -6.60 3.60
N PHE A 37 -4.08 -6.43 3.36
CA PHE A 37 -4.58 -5.42 2.44
C PHE A 37 -4.56 -4.00 3.01
N THR A 38 -4.51 -3.85 4.33
CA THR A 38 -4.45 -2.52 4.96
C THR A 38 -3.05 -1.92 5.00
N LYS A 39 -2.05 -2.62 4.50
CA LYS A 39 -0.68 -2.11 4.41
C LYS A 39 -0.42 -1.24 3.18
N GLU A 40 -1.46 -0.86 2.49
CA GLU A 40 -1.41 0.23 1.53
C GLU A 40 -1.72 1.54 2.24
N SER A 41 -0.79 1.98 3.07
CA SER A 41 -0.67 3.40 3.38
C SER A 41 0.01 4.10 2.20
N GLY A 42 -0.43 3.73 1.00
CA GLY A 42 -0.29 4.60 -0.13
C GLY A 42 -1.17 5.81 0.16
N ILE A 43 -0.64 6.98 0.04
CA ILE A 43 -1.39 8.22 -0.02
C ILE A 43 -2.61 7.94 -0.89
N ASP A 44 -3.79 8.09 -0.32
CA ASP A 44 -5.03 8.03 -1.07
C ASP A 44 -5.03 9.27 -1.99
N VAL A 45 -4.27 9.13 -3.07
CA VAL A 45 -4.21 10.16 -4.10
C VAL A 45 -5.49 9.97 -4.89
N ASP A 46 -6.43 10.85 -4.63
CA ASP A 46 -7.65 10.97 -5.40
C ASP A 46 -7.28 11.01 -6.89
N ARG A 47 -7.44 9.88 -7.56
CA ARG A 47 -7.08 9.74 -8.97
C ARG A 47 -7.91 10.70 -9.80
N PRO A 48 -7.32 11.65 -10.47
CA PRO A 48 -8.08 12.46 -11.41
C PRO A 48 -8.69 11.56 -12.48
N THR A 49 -9.92 11.85 -12.80
CA THR A 49 -10.81 11.19 -13.76
C THR A 49 -10.11 10.43 -14.89
N ALA A 50 -10.54 9.21 -15.05
CA ALA A 50 -9.98 8.09 -15.83
C ALA A 50 -9.45 8.36 -17.27
N GLN A 51 -9.70 9.50 -17.87
CA GLN A 51 -9.27 9.75 -19.25
C GLN A 51 -7.82 10.26 -19.35
N THR A 52 -7.32 10.92 -18.33
CA THR A 52 -5.93 11.40 -18.30
C THR A 52 -4.99 10.34 -17.71
N ALA A 53 -5.50 9.45 -16.85
CA ALA A 53 -4.73 8.40 -16.20
C ALA A 53 -4.22 7.33 -17.19
N VAL A 54 -4.99 7.01 -18.22
CA VAL A 54 -4.64 5.93 -19.18
C VAL A 54 -3.43 6.28 -20.05
N ARG A 55 -3.19 7.56 -20.32
CA ARG A 55 -2.01 8.00 -21.08
C ARG A 55 -0.74 8.14 -20.24
N GLU A 56 -0.91 8.31 -18.94
CA GLU A 56 0.20 8.58 -18.02
C GLU A 56 0.79 7.30 -17.43
N GLU A 57 0.06 6.17 -17.45
CA GLU A 57 0.53 4.90 -16.88
C GLU A 57 1.62 4.21 -17.72
N GLN A 58 1.75 4.55 -18.98
CA GLN A 58 2.78 3.95 -19.84
C GLN A 58 4.10 4.72 -19.72
N GLY A 59 4.83 4.42 -18.67
CA GLY A 59 6.20 4.87 -18.49
C GLY A 59 6.40 6.11 -17.62
N SER A 60 5.37 6.57 -16.91
CA SER A 60 5.50 7.67 -15.96
C SER A 60 5.80 7.16 -14.57
N MET A 61 6.80 7.75 -13.93
CA MET A 61 7.11 7.52 -12.52
C MET A 61 6.32 8.51 -11.66
N ILE A 62 5.63 8.01 -10.66
CA ILE A 62 4.87 8.85 -9.74
C ILE A 62 5.61 8.97 -8.41
N ILE A 63 5.90 10.20 -8.01
CA ILE A 63 6.48 10.53 -6.72
C ILE A 63 5.40 11.22 -5.87
N GLY A 64 5.02 10.59 -4.77
CA GLY A 64 4.07 11.15 -3.82
C GLY A 64 4.79 11.89 -2.68
N VAL A 65 4.30 13.06 -2.31
CA VAL A 65 4.76 13.83 -1.15
C VAL A 65 3.59 13.99 -0.18
N SER A 66 3.71 13.42 1.02
CA SER A 66 2.67 13.52 2.03
C SER A 66 2.71 14.84 2.79
N GLU A 67 1.67 15.11 3.56
CA GLU A 67 1.62 16.28 4.45
C GLU A 67 2.73 16.28 5.50
N ASP A 68 3.17 15.10 5.94
CA ASP A 68 4.25 14.91 6.91
C ASP A 68 5.66 15.07 6.31
N GLY A 69 5.75 15.29 5.00
CA GLY A 69 7.01 15.40 4.29
C GLY A 69 7.62 14.06 3.89
N GLU A 70 6.87 12.99 3.96
CA GLU A 70 7.30 11.67 3.50
C GLU A 70 7.23 11.58 1.97
N ILE A 71 8.25 10.95 1.39
CA ILE A 71 8.35 10.77 -0.06
C ILE A 71 8.10 9.32 -0.41
N TRP A 72 7.21 9.08 -1.34
CA TRP A 72 6.82 7.76 -1.79
C TRP A 72 7.06 7.61 -3.29
N ILE A 73 7.79 6.56 -3.65
CA ILE A 73 8.00 6.17 -5.06
C ILE A 73 7.63 4.69 -5.18
N ASP A 74 6.75 4.35 -6.12
CA ASP A 74 6.27 2.98 -6.32
C ASP A 74 5.79 2.29 -5.03
N SER A 75 5.04 3.00 -4.21
CA SER A 75 4.53 2.51 -2.91
C SER A 75 5.63 2.22 -1.87
N GLN A 76 6.85 2.67 -2.10
CA GLN A 76 7.95 2.59 -1.16
C GLN A 76 8.29 3.97 -0.60
N LYS A 77 8.43 4.04 0.71
CA LYS A 77 8.92 5.25 1.38
C LYS A 77 10.42 5.40 1.12
N ILE A 78 10.80 6.56 0.60
CA ILE A 78 12.19 6.86 0.23
C ILE A 78 12.66 8.12 0.94
N ASP A 79 13.92 8.11 1.41
CA ASP A 79 14.56 9.29 1.96
C ASP A 79 14.87 10.32 0.86
N MET A 80 14.80 11.59 1.20
CA MET A 80 15.12 12.72 0.30
C MET A 80 16.48 12.54 -0.38
N ARG A 81 17.47 12.01 0.33
CA ARG A 81 18.82 11.77 -0.20
C ARG A 81 18.87 10.69 -1.27
N ALA A 82 17.94 9.73 -1.21
CA ALA A 82 17.87 8.62 -2.14
C ALA A 82 16.99 8.92 -3.37
N VAL A 83 16.21 9.98 -3.36
CA VAL A 83 15.29 10.35 -4.46
C VAL A 83 16.04 10.48 -5.78
N ARG A 84 17.13 11.23 -5.78
CA ARG A 84 17.92 11.44 -7.00
C ARG A 84 18.44 10.13 -7.58
N ALA A 85 19.09 9.30 -6.76
CA ALA A 85 19.62 8.02 -7.18
C ALA A 85 18.53 7.07 -7.70
N HIS A 86 17.38 7.07 -7.06
CA HIS A 86 16.24 6.25 -7.45
C HIS A 86 15.64 6.70 -8.79
N VAL A 87 15.49 7.99 -8.96
CA VAL A 87 15.02 8.59 -10.23
C VAL A 87 16.00 8.34 -11.36
N GLU A 88 17.30 8.52 -11.14
CA GLU A 88 18.34 8.21 -12.12
C GLU A 88 18.30 6.75 -12.55
N HIS A 89 18.13 5.84 -11.60
CA HIS A 89 18.03 4.41 -11.88
C HIS A 89 16.81 4.06 -12.74
N LEU A 90 15.64 4.59 -12.39
CA LEU A 90 14.40 4.35 -13.15
C LEU A 90 14.42 5.04 -14.52
N HIS A 91 15.02 6.23 -14.61
CA HIS A 91 15.21 6.92 -15.89
C HIS A 91 16.14 6.15 -16.84
N ALA A 92 17.17 5.50 -16.32
CA ALA A 92 18.04 4.64 -17.10
C ALA A 92 17.30 3.42 -17.68
N GLN A 93 16.31 2.90 -16.97
CA GLN A 93 15.46 1.82 -17.46
C GLN A 93 14.43 2.28 -18.50
N ASN A 94 13.95 3.50 -18.38
CA ASN A 94 12.98 4.09 -19.29
C ASN A 94 13.33 5.56 -19.59
N PRO A 95 14.20 5.83 -20.59
CA PRO A 95 14.65 7.18 -20.89
C PRO A 95 13.56 8.15 -21.38
N GLU A 96 12.46 7.62 -21.87
CA GLU A 96 11.31 8.41 -22.34
C GLU A 96 10.26 8.65 -21.24
N GLY A 97 10.44 8.07 -20.07
CA GLY A 97 9.53 8.20 -18.94
C GLY A 97 9.52 9.62 -18.36
N THR A 98 8.34 10.10 -18.05
CA THR A 98 8.16 11.39 -17.39
C THR A 98 7.96 11.17 -15.89
N VAL A 99 8.49 12.04 -15.05
CA VAL A 99 8.26 12.02 -13.61
C VAL A 99 7.10 12.94 -13.24
N ILE A 100 6.12 12.40 -12.56
CA ILE A 100 4.98 13.15 -12.05
C ILE A 100 5.10 13.26 -10.53
N ILE A 101 5.14 14.47 -10.03
CA ILE A 101 5.18 14.74 -8.59
C ILE A 101 3.76 15.07 -8.13
N LEU A 102 3.22 14.24 -7.25
CA LEU A 102 1.92 14.45 -6.61
C LEU A 102 2.16 14.90 -5.17
N ALA A 103 1.97 16.16 -4.90
CA ALA A 103 2.06 16.69 -3.56
C ALA A 103 0.67 16.76 -2.91
N ASP A 104 0.56 16.33 -1.66
CA ASP A 104 -0.64 16.54 -0.88
C ASP A 104 -0.94 18.04 -0.74
N GLN A 105 -2.23 18.38 -0.57
CA GLN A 105 -2.68 19.76 -0.39
C GLN A 105 -1.99 20.45 0.80
N ASN A 106 -1.76 19.69 1.87
CA ASN A 106 -1.13 20.16 3.10
C ASN A 106 0.38 19.91 3.13
N ALA A 107 0.95 19.34 2.05
CA ALA A 107 2.37 19.12 1.97
C ALA A 107 3.13 20.46 2.04
N ARG A 108 4.24 20.44 2.76
CA ARG A 108 5.11 21.63 2.86
C ARG A 108 5.70 21.95 1.48
N THR A 109 5.51 23.17 1.05
CA THR A 109 6.06 23.65 -0.24
C THR A 109 7.57 23.46 -0.32
N GLY A 110 8.29 23.68 0.79
CA GLY A 110 9.73 23.45 0.85
C GLY A 110 10.14 22.02 0.52
N THR A 111 9.46 21.02 1.06
CA THR A 111 9.73 19.60 0.77
C THR A 111 9.44 19.28 -0.69
N THR A 112 8.33 19.78 -1.23
CA THR A 112 7.97 19.57 -2.63
C THR A 112 9.00 20.19 -3.59
N VAL A 113 9.49 21.37 -3.28
CA VAL A 113 10.54 22.04 -4.06
C VAL A 113 11.86 21.28 -4.01
N GLU A 114 12.24 20.76 -2.84
CA GLU A 114 13.44 19.91 -2.71
C GLU A 114 13.35 18.65 -3.56
N VAL A 115 12.21 17.97 -3.56
CA VAL A 115 11.96 16.80 -4.42
C VAL A 115 12.07 17.19 -5.89
N LEU A 116 11.47 18.31 -6.27
CA LEU A 116 11.53 18.84 -7.64
C LEU A 116 12.97 19.10 -8.05
N ASP A 117 13.77 19.70 -7.19
CA ASP A 117 15.19 19.99 -7.45
C ASP A 117 15.99 18.70 -7.62
N GLN A 118 15.75 17.68 -6.78
CA GLN A 118 16.42 16.39 -6.90
C GLN A 118 16.07 15.68 -8.21
N VAL A 119 14.83 15.75 -8.64
CA VAL A 119 14.39 15.20 -9.93
C VAL A 119 15.03 15.92 -11.10
N ARG A 120 15.11 17.24 -11.06
CA ARG A 120 15.78 18.04 -12.08
C ARG A 120 17.27 17.78 -12.17
N LEU A 121 17.93 17.59 -11.01
CA LEU A 121 19.34 17.22 -10.95
C LEU A 121 19.61 15.83 -11.54
N ALA A 122 18.63 14.94 -11.49
CA ALA A 122 18.69 13.64 -12.17
C ALA A 122 18.55 13.76 -13.71
N GLY A 123 18.24 14.94 -14.23
CA GLY A 123 18.12 15.19 -15.66
C GLY A 123 16.80 14.77 -16.30
N VAL A 124 15.76 14.58 -15.50
CA VAL A 124 14.45 14.11 -15.95
C VAL A 124 13.45 15.25 -16.03
N GLU A 125 12.62 15.24 -17.05
CA GLU A 125 11.49 16.15 -17.15
C GLU A 125 10.42 15.79 -16.12
N CYS A 126 9.96 16.77 -15.36
CA CYS A 126 9.00 16.56 -14.29
C CYS A 126 7.77 17.45 -14.45
N ILE A 127 6.63 16.88 -14.13
CA ILE A 127 5.33 17.57 -14.04
C ILE A 127 4.91 17.62 -12.58
N ASN A 128 4.73 18.83 -12.03
CA ASN A 128 4.26 19.02 -10.68
C ASN A 128 2.73 19.19 -10.69
N ARG A 129 2.05 18.29 -10.00
CA ARG A 129 0.60 18.37 -9.78
C ARG A 129 0.31 18.43 -8.29
N ARG A 130 -0.54 19.36 -7.89
CA ARG A 130 -1.05 19.41 -6.54
C ARG A 130 -2.31 18.55 -6.46
N SER A 131 -2.35 17.63 -5.52
CA SER A 131 -3.56 16.87 -5.18
C SER A 131 -4.62 17.82 -4.64
N LYS A 132 -5.81 17.70 -5.14
CA LYS A 132 -6.96 18.44 -4.61
C LYS A 132 -7.55 17.69 -3.43
#